data_a285d06d01aa13db117d85836129cbb7
#
_entry.id   a285d06d01aa13db117d85836129cbb7
#
_cell.length_a   1.000
_cell.length_b   1.000
_cell.length_c   1.000
_cell.angle_alpha   90.00
_cell.angle_beta   90.00
_cell.angle_gamma   90.00
#
_symmetry.space_group_name_H-M   'P 1'
#
loop_
_entity.id
_entity.type
_entity.pdbx_description
1 polymer ?
#
loop_
_entity_poly.entity_id
_entity_poly.type
_entity_poly.pdbx_seq_one_letter_code
_entity_poly.pdbx_strand_id
1 'polypeptide(L)'
;MLYAVLMYPLAYLYIRGVEYPGWGMPVFAVLFLLYTELAARRAGRTAAKETPVWAGCWLALSVALPLFGYQPEPLGVWQGMVWHLYAVWYVLARCGMLAQGRSGSLVLLDALAGLFRLPFGGFFLRITEVFKALRGGLHGRGRVRGLLRALATAVLTLAVCGAAWGLLSAADANFAALGQGVADWWNDLLNNVRFADTTIYFVLSLPVGAWLYGLVFGALRRTEPPTTAAQCTAALEKCRILPGMTAIIVVAALCGVYALFFAVQAGEWFAAAPLGLSAPDAAAFAVDGFWELLKILLLDFTVLAAVHFLGRVPLPNALAAVFCGFGLAFAVLAGAKLVTYMDLYGLTPRRVVAGWFLGVLTVWAVLVLVRVFRRIPVAHIAILVLAVSFAVLSCVNMKQRIINANLARVEAGVDEEPDWGVLWECGYEEN
;
A
#
# COMPACT_ATOMS: atom_id res chain seq x y z
N MET A 1 21.54 14.67 15.59
CA MET A 1 20.59 15.64 16.18
C MET A 1 19.69 16.28 15.14
N LEU A 2 20.22 17.03 14.13
CA LEU A 2 19.39 17.73 13.13
C LEU A 2 18.28 16.84 12.52
N TYR A 3 18.63 15.64 12.03
CA TYR A 3 17.65 14.71 11.46
C TYR A 3 16.57 14.26 12.46
N ALA A 4 16.91 14.10 13.74
CA ALA A 4 15.93 13.72 14.76
C ALA A 4 14.92 14.86 15.03
N VAL A 5 15.36 16.10 14.96
CA VAL A 5 14.49 17.29 15.12
C VAL A 5 13.63 17.52 13.88
N LEU A 6 14.20 17.45 12.68
CA LEU A 6 13.46 17.63 11.42
C LEU A 6 12.37 16.60 11.21
N MET A 7 12.43 15.44 11.89
CA MET A 7 11.38 14.43 11.81
C MET A 7 10.06 14.86 12.48
N TYR A 8 10.06 15.85 13.41
CA TYR A 8 8.82 16.35 14.02
C TYR A 8 7.88 17.02 13.03
N PRO A 9 8.32 18.07 12.31
CA PRO A 9 7.47 18.71 11.31
C PRO A 9 7.08 17.75 10.19
N LEU A 10 7.95 16.81 9.80
CA LEU A 10 7.63 15.79 8.81
C LEU A 10 6.52 14.84 9.30
N ALA A 11 6.61 14.37 10.54
CA ALA A 11 5.58 13.51 11.12
C ALA A 11 4.23 14.24 11.27
N TYR A 12 4.25 15.52 11.63
CA TYR A 12 3.05 16.34 11.68
C TYR A 12 2.39 16.50 10.30
N LEU A 13 3.19 16.82 9.27
CA LEU A 13 2.70 16.90 7.90
C LEU A 13 2.16 15.57 7.39
N TYR A 14 2.80 14.46 7.76
CA TYR A 14 2.34 13.11 7.42
C TYR A 14 0.93 12.85 7.97
N ILE A 15 0.70 13.10 9.27
CA ILE A 15 -0.60 12.84 9.91
C ILE A 15 -1.69 13.68 9.25
N ARG A 16 -1.43 14.99 9.08
CA ARG A 16 -2.37 15.90 8.42
C ARG A 16 -2.68 15.47 6.99
N GLY A 17 -1.68 15.00 6.25
CA GLY A 17 -1.86 14.52 4.88
C GLY A 17 -2.65 13.22 4.77
N VAL A 18 -2.51 12.33 5.73
CA VAL A 18 -3.24 11.05 5.76
C VAL A 18 -4.72 11.26 6.10
N GLU A 19 -5.01 12.15 7.04
CA GLU A 19 -6.38 12.42 7.48
C GLU A 19 -7.18 13.23 6.45
N TYR A 20 -6.54 14.25 5.90
CA TYR A 20 -7.14 15.11 4.88
C TYR A 20 -6.26 15.11 3.62
N PRO A 21 -6.61 14.26 2.62
CA PRO A 21 -5.88 14.24 1.35
C PRO A 21 -5.90 15.61 0.71
N GLY A 22 -4.75 16.25 0.73
CA GLY A 22 -4.58 17.61 0.23
C GLY A 22 -3.13 17.86 -0.17
N TRP A 23 -2.81 19.10 -0.53
CA TRP A 23 -1.46 19.48 -0.97
C TRP A 23 -0.35 19.24 0.08
N GLY A 24 -0.71 18.94 1.32
CA GLY A 24 0.22 18.46 2.35
C GLY A 24 0.88 17.12 2.00
N MET A 25 0.18 16.23 1.27
CA MET A 25 0.73 14.93 0.89
C MET A 25 1.93 15.02 -0.06
N PRO A 26 1.86 15.71 -1.21
CA PRO A 26 3.03 15.88 -2.08
C PRO A 26 4.16 16.67 -1.42
N VAL A 27 3.83 17.67 -0.59
CA VAL A 27 4.84 18.41 0.18
C VAL A 27 5.58 17.48 1.14
N PHE A 28 4.85 16.67 1.90
CA PHE A 28 5.45 15.64 2.77
C PHE A 28 6.31 14.67 1.97
N ALA A 29 5.80 14.14 0.85
CA ALA A 29 6.52 13.17 0.03
C ALA A 29 7.86 13.75 -0.47
N VAL A 30 7.86 14.97 -1.03
CA VAL A 30 9.07 15.65 -1.49
C VAL A 30 10.06 15.87 -0.35
N LEU A 31 9.59 16.40 0.78
CA LEU A 31 10.45 16.67 1.94
C LEU A 31 11.03 15.38 2.55
N PHE A 32 10.24 14.30 2.61
CA PHE A 32 10.71 13.01 3.11
C PHE A 32 11.67 12.32 2.13
N LEU A 33 11.46 12.46 0.81
CA LEU A 33 12.43 12.04 -0.20
C LEU A 33 13.78 12.76 -0.02
N LEU A 34 13.75 14.07 0.08
CA LEU A 34 14.96 14.89 0.31
C LEU A 34 15.65 14.51 1.63
N TYR A 35 14.88 14.37 2.70
CA TYR A 35 15.37 13.95 4.00
C TYR A 35 16.10 12.60 3.93
N THR A 36 15.46 11.60 3.30
CA THR A 36 16.02 10.25 3.16
C THR A 36 17.24 10.25 2.25
N GLU A 37 17.19 10.99 1.14
CA GLU A 37 18.29 11.13 0.19
C GLU A 37 19.54 11.73 0.86
N LEU A 38 19.38 12.84 1.58
CA LEU A 38 20.50 13.49 2.29
C LEU A 38 21.08 12.59 3.38
N ALA A 39 20.22 11.87 4.11
CA ALA A 39 20.66 10.94 5.14
C ALA A 39 21.43 9.75 4.53
N ALA A 40 20.92 9.17 3.44
CA ALA A 40 21.53 8.04 2.75
C ALA A 40 22.86 8.41 2.07
N ARG A 41 22.96 9.59 1.44
CA ARG A 41 24.22 10.10 0.86
C ARG A 41 25.28 10.28 1.93
N ARG A 42 24.92 10.89 3.07
CA ARG A 42 25.86 11.07 4.20
C ARG A 42 26.32 9.74 4.80
N ALA A 43 25.48 8.73 4.75
CA ALA A 43 25.82 7.39 5.22
C ALA A 43 26.57 6.54 4.15
N GLY A 44 26.85 7.09 2.97
CA GLY A 44 27.54 6.40 1.88
C GLY A 44 26.74 5.22 1.31
N ARG A 45 25.40 5.25 1.38
CA ARG A 45 24.55 4.15 0.92
C ARG A 45 24.33 4.20 -0.58
N THR A 46 24.53 3.04 -1.23
CA THR A 46 24.21 2.83 -2.65
C THR A 46 22.72 2.55 -2.82
N ALA A 47 22.11 3.22 -3.80
CA ALA A 47 20.72 3.01 -4.15
C ALA A 47 20.53 1.79 -5.06
N ALA A 48 19.45 1.04 -4.90
CA ALA A 48 19.02 0.06 -5.89
C ALA A 48 18.60 0.77 -7.19
N LYS A 49 18.74 0.08 -8.33
CA LYS A 49 18.41 0.65 -9.65
C LYS A 49 16.94 1.06 -9.79
N GLU A 50 16.05 0.42 -9.05
CA GLU A 50 14.61 0.68 -9.05
C GLU A 50 14.16 1.83 -8.12
N THR A 51 15.07 2.43 -7.36
CA THR A 51 14.75 3.54 -6.45
C THR A 51 13.98 4.68 -7.12
N PRO A 52 14.33 5.14 -8.35
CA PRO A 52 13.56 6.19 -9.02
C PRO A 52 12.12 5.79 -9.36
N VAL A 53 11.88 4.49 -9.63
CA VAL A 53 10.53 4.00 -9.93
C VAL A 53 9.64 4.12 -8.69
N TRP A 54 10.12 3.67 -7.52
CA TRP A 54 9.38 3.79 -6.26
C TRP A 54 9.14 5.24 -5.86
N ALA A 55 10.15 6.11 -6.02
CA ALA A 55 9.99 7.55 -5.79
C ALA A 55 8.94 8.18 -6.74
N GLY A 56 9.01 7.83 -8.03
CA GLY A 56 8.07 8.32 -9.04
C GLY A 56 6.64 7.86 -8.79
N CYS A 57 6.42 6.59 -8.50
CA CYS A 57 5.09 6.05 -8.16
C CYS A 57 4.52 6.72 -6.90
N TRP A 58 5.36 6.92 -5.87
CA TRP A 58 4.93 7.58 -4.64
C TRP A 58 4.56 9.05 -4.85
N LEU A 59 5.39 9.80 -5.59
CA LEU A 59 5.10 11.20 -5.94
C LEU A 59 3.83 11.31 -6.80
N ALA A 60 3.68 10.44 -7.80
CA ALA A 60 2.51 10.41 -8.66
C ALA A 60 1.22 10.21 -7.85
N LEU A 61 1.21 9.22 -6.95
CA LEU A 61 0.07 8.97 -6.07
C LEU A 61 -0.16 10.11 -5.07
N SER A 62 0.93 10.71 -4.54
CA SER A 62 0.85 11.87 -3.64
C SER A 62 0.24 13.10 -4.29
N VAL A 63 0.37 13.26 -5.61
CA VAL A 63 -0.25 14.35 -6.38
C VAL A 63 -1.66 13.98 -6.84
N ALA A 64 -1.89 12.72 -7.20
CA ALA A 64 -3.19 12.26 -7.67
C ALA A 64 -4.28 12.36 -6.59
N LEU A 65 -3.95 12.03 -5.34
CA LEU A 65 -4.90 12.08 -4.23
C LEU A 65 -5.48 13.48 -3.96
N PRO A 66 -4.69 14.57 -3.86
CA PRO A 66 -5.27 15.91 -3.73
C PRO A 66 -6.00 16.41 -4.96
N LEU A 67 -5.65 15.93 -6.18
CA LEU A 67 -6.31 16.35 -7.41
C LEU A 67 -7.66 15.69 -7.64
N PHE A 68 -7.77 14.39 -7.36
CA PHE A 68 -8.94 13.58 -7.70
C PHE A 68 -9.69 13.04 -6.46
N GLY A 69 -9.13 13.23 -5.26
CA GLY A 69 -9.58 12.57 -4.05
C GLY A 69 -9.35 11.07 -4.06
N TYR A 70 -9.78 10.38 -3.03
CA TYR A 70 -9.89 8.93 -3.07
C TYR A 70 -10.92 8.51 -4.13
N GLN A 71 -10.54 7.54 -4.93
CA GLN A 71 -11.44 6.97 -5.92
C GLN A 71 -12.53 6.13 -5.24
N PRO A 72 -13.66 5.84 -5.91
CA PRO A 72 -14.68 4.95 -5.35
C PRO A 72 -14.12 3.56 -4.99
N GLU A 73 -14.80 2.89 -4.08
CA GLU A 73 -14.43 1.53 -3.68
C GLU A 73 -14.44 0.55 -4.88
N PRO A 74 -13.51 -0.40 -4.95
CA PRO A 74 -12.54 -0.76 -3.91
C PRO A 74 -11.19 -0.02 -4.00
N LEU A 75 -11.00 0.88 -4.97
CA LEU A 75 -9.69 1.49 -5.27
C LEU A 75 -9.24 2.45 -4.17
N GLY A 76 -10.16 3.20 -3.56
CA GLY A 76 -9.85 4.23 -2.55
C GLY A 76 -9.09 3.68 -1.35
N VAL A 77 -9.54 2.56 -0.78
CA VAL A 77 -8.83 1.90 0.34
C VAL A 77 -7.41 1.50 -0.07
N TRP A 78 -7.26 0.92 -1.27
CA TRP A 78 -5.94 0.52 -1.76
C TRP A 78 -5.02 1.70 -2.01
N GLN A 79 -5.54 2.86 -2.46
CA GLN A 79 -4.72 4.06 -2.68
C GLN A 79 -4.03 4.51 -1.38
N GLY A 80 -4.76 4.55 -0.26
CA GLY A 80 -4.19 4.88 1.04
C GLY A 80 -3.11 3.89 1.48
N MET A 81 -3.39 2.59 1.38
CA MET A 81 -2.42 1.54 1.76
C MET A 81 -1.16 1.57 0.86
N VAL A 82 -1.34 1.65 -0.46
CA VAL A 82 -0.24 1.62 -1.43
C VAL A 82 0.62 2.87 -1.34
N TRP A 83 0.05 4.03 -0.97
CA TRP A 83 0.82 5.24 -0.73
C TRP A 83 1.89 5.04 0.36
N HIS A 84 1.53 4.35 1.45
CA HIS A 84 2.48 3.98 2.52
C HIS A 84 3.51 2.95 2.04
N LEU A 85 3.05 1.96 1.29
CA LEU A 85 3.93 0.93 0.75
C LEU A 85 4.99 1.52 -0.19
N TYR A 86 4.64 2.46 -1.06
CA TYR A 86 5.61 3.11 -1.94
C TYR A 86 6.69 3.87 -1.16
N ALA A 87 6.31 4.58 -0.09
CA ALA A 87 7.26 5.24 0.80
C ALA A 87 8.24 4.24 1.43
N VAL A 88 7.73 3.12 1.94
CA VAL A 88 8.54 2.06 2.54
C VAL A 88 9.49 1.45 1.51
N TRP A 89 8.98 1.07 0.33
CA TRP A 89 9.82 0.51 -0.75
C TRP A 89 10.88 1.48 -1.24
N TYR A 90 10.54 2.77 -1.35
CA TYR A 90 11.52 3.79 -1.66
C TYR A 90 12.67 3.79 -0.64
N VAL A 91 12.35 3.78 0.68
CA VAL A 91 13.40 3.78 1.73
C VAL A 91 14.23 2.51 1.65
N LEU A 92 13.62 1.33 1.48
CA LEU A 92 14.34 0.07 1.35
C LEU A 92 15.28 0.06 0.13
N ALA A 93 14.78 0.47 -1.02
CA ALA A 93 15.54 0.55 -2.25
C ALA A 93 16.67 1.58 -2.16
N ARG A 94 16.39 2.77 -1.57
CA ARG A 94 17.37 3.84 -1.42
C ARG A 94 18.48 3.50 -0.44
N CYS A 95 18.16 2.78 0.62
CA CYS A 95 19.14 2.38 1.65
C CYS A 95 19.83 1.04 1.36
N GLY A 96 19.49 0.35 0.25
CA GLY A 96 20.04 -0.95 -0.11
C GLY A 96 19.59 -2.07 0.84
N MET A 97 18.36 -2.01 1.37
CA MET A 97 17.82 -2.95 2.35
C MET A 97 16.88 -4.01 1.76
N LEU A 98 16.75 -4.08 0.43
CA LEU A 98 16.01 -5.14 -0.24
C LEU A 98 16.77 -6.46 -0.17
N ALA A 99 16.10 -7.55 0.19
CA ALA A 99 16.71 -8.87 0.44
C ALA A 99 17.52 -9.43 -0.72
N GLN A 100 17.11 -9.12 -1.96
CA GLN A 100 17.80 -9.53 -3.19
C GLN A 100 18.53 -8.37 -3.88
N GLY A 101 18.72 -7.23 -3.21
CA GLY A 101 19.22 -5.99 -3.82
C GLY A 101 18.24 -5.34 -4.80
N ARG A 102 17.06 -5.93 -4.98
CA ARG A 102 15.93 -5.48 -5.81
C ARG A 102 14.64 -6.11 -5.29
N SER A 103 13.49 -5.55 -5.63
CA SER A 103 12.18 -6.18 -5.40
C SER A 103 12.09 -7.48 -6.19
N GLY A 104 11.58 -8.53 -5.58
CA GLY A 104 11.54 -9.83 -6.23
C GLY A 104 10.71 -10.85 -5.45
N SER A 105 11.05 -12.12 -5.57
CA SER A 105 10.31 -13.23 -4.95
C SER A 105 10.24 -13.15 -3.40
N LEU A 106 11.07 -12.32 -2.78
CA LEU A 106 11.08 -12.07 -1.32
C LEU A 106 10.35 -10.79 -0.91
N VAL A 107 9.49 -10.25 -1.78
CA VAL A 107 8.75 -9.00 -1.56
C VAL A 107 7.96 -8.95 -0.25
N LEU A 108 7.38 -10.07 0.20
CA LEU A 108 6.69 -10.15 1.48
C LEU A 108 7.64 -9.99 2.67
N LEU A 109 8.85 -10.51 2.58
CA LEU A 109 9.87 -10.33 3.61
C LEU A 109 10.42 -8.91 3.63
N ASP A 110 10.56 -8.28 2.45
CA ASP A 110 10.90 -6.86 2.34
C ASP A 110 9.78 -6.00 2.97
N ALA A 111 8.50 -6.34 2.72
CA ALA A 111 7.36 -5.68 3.36
C ALA A 111 7.42 -5.78 4.88
N LEU A 112 7.59 -6.98 5.43
CA LEU A 112 7.70 -7.21 6.87
C LEU A 112 8.91 -6.49 7.47
N ALA A 113 10.03 -6.47 6.75
CA ALA A 113 11.23 -5.75 7.17
C ALA A 113 10.99 -4.24 7.22
N GLY A 114 10.39 -3.66 6.17
CA GLY A 114 10.14 -2.23 6.04
C GLY A 114 9.02 -1.72 6.94
N LEU A 115 7.93 -2.46 7.09
CA LEU A 115 6.80 -2.04 7.92
C LEU A 115 7.02 -2.25 9.42
N PHE A 116 7.77 -3.30 9.79
CA PHE A 116 7.87 -3.70 11.21
C PHE A 116 9.31 -3.74 11.71
N ARG A 117 10.18 -4.55 11.10
CA ARG A 117 11.49 -4.86 11.70
C ARG A 117 12.43 -3.66 11.76
N LEU A 118 12.46 -2.82 10.73
CA LEU A 118 13.31 -1.62 10.71
C LEU A 118 12.73 -0.51 11.58
N PRO A 119 11.44 -0.12 11.44
CA PRO A 119 10.87 0.94 12.25
C PRO A 119 10.89 0.62 13.74
N PHE A 120 10.40 -0.55 14.15
CA PHE A 120 10.34 -0.91 15.57
C PHE A 120 11.73 -1.21 16.16
N GLY A 121 12.63 -1.82 15.38
CA GLY A 121 14.02 -1.99 15.79
C GLY A 121 14.78 -0.67 15.95
N GLY A 122 14.33 0.38 15.26
CA GLY A 122 14.86 1.73 15.32
C GLY A 122 14.03 2.73 16.14
N PHE A 123 12.92 2.32 16.73
CA PHE A 123 11.92 3.21 17.32
C PHE A 123 12.49 4.19 18.35
N PHE A 124 13.33 3.71 19.25
CA PHE A 124 13.94 4.51 20.29
C PHE A 124 15.21 5.24 19.86
N LEU A 125 15.70 5.04 18.63
CA LEU A 125 16.92 5.67 18.14
C LEU A 125 16.81 7.20 18.15
N ARG A 126 15.65 7.76 17.82
CA ARG A 126 15.41 9.20 17.85
C ARG A 126 15.57 9.78 19.23
N ILE A 127 14.96 9.14 20.23
CA ILE A 127 15.05 9.57 21.63
C ILE A 127 16.49 9.50 22.11
N THR A 128 17.18 8.39 21.85
CA THR A 128 18.59 8.22 22.24
C THR A 128 19.52 9.23 21.60
N GLU A 129 19.30 9.62 20.33
CA GLU A 129 20.10 10.65 19.63
C GLU A 129 19.83 12.06 20.19
N VAL A 130 18.58 12.39 20.51
CA VAL A 130 18.25 13.66 21.18
C VAL A 130 18.88 13.70 22.57
N PHE A 131 18.77 12.63 23.36
CA PHE A 131 19.39 12.56 24.69
C PHE A 131 20.92 12.62 24.64
N LYS A 132 21.58 11.96 23.69
CA LYS A 132 23.03 12.05 23.50
C LYS A 132 23.46 13.48 23.15
N ALA A 133 22.74 14.14 22.29
CA ALA A 133 23.02 15.52 21.89
C ALA A 133 22.81 16.50 23.05
N LEU A 134 21.75 16.33 23.84
CA LEU A 134 21.54 17.10 25.07
C LEU A 134 22.65 16.83 26.10
N ARG A 135 23.08 15.58 26.24
CA ARG A 135 24.23 15.23 27.09
C ARG A 135 25.56 15.80 26.58
N GLY A 136 25.78 15.74 25.25
CA GLY A 136 27.02 16.25 24.63
C GLY A 136 27.13 17.79 24.63
N GLY A 137 25.99 18.49 24.48
CA GLY A 137 25.91 19.96 24.59
C GLY A 137 25.98 20.46 26.04
N LEU A 138 25.69 19.60 27.00
CA LEU A 138 25.79 19.85 28.42
C LEU A 138 27.15 19.31 28.95
N HIS A 139 28.27 19.90 28.52
CA HIS A 139 29.58 19.59 29.06
C HIS A 139 29.61 19.95 30.56
N GLY A 140 29.25 18.99 31.39
CA GLY A 140 29.25 19.02 32.84
C GLY A 140 28.13 18.22 33.47
N ARG A 141 28.48 17.19 34.24
CA ARG A 141 27.55 16.42 35.09
C ARG A 141 26.61 17.29 35.94
N GLY A 142 26.95 18.59 36.13
CA GLY A 142 26.15 19.58 36.87
C GLY A 142 24.89 20.06 36.16
N ARG A 143 24.89 20.21 34.81
CA ARG A 143 23.72 20.77 34.08
C ARG A 143 22.59 19.79 33.91
N VAL A 144 22.87 18.50 33.69
CA VAL A 144 21.81 17.45 33.64
C VAL A 144 21.16 17.29 35.00
N ARG A 145 21.97 17.30 36.08
CA ARG A 145 21.43 17.33 37.45
C ARG A 145 20.65 18.61 37.74
N GLY A 146 21.10 19.77 37.18
CA GLY A 146 20.38 21.04 37.26
C GLY A 146 19.02 20.99 36.57
N LEU A 147 18.93 20.43 35.35
CA LEU A 147 17.67 20.26 34.61
C LEU A 147 16.71 19.28 35.33
N LEU A 148 17.22 18.15 35.80
CA LEU A 148 16.41 17.20 36.57
C LEU A 148 15.92 17.79 37.89
N ARG A 149 16.77 18.59 38.57
CA ARG A 149 16.36 19.32 39.76
C ARG A 149 15.31 20.40 39.44
N ALA A 150 15.49 21.15 38.34
CA ALA A 150 14.53 22.15 37.90
C ALA A 150 13.17 21.52 37.53
N LEU A 151 13.17 20.37 36.82
CA LEU A 151 11.96 19.60 36.51
C LEU A 151 11.29 19.07 37.80
N ALA A 152 12.07 18.47 38.69
CA ALA A 152 11.56 17.98 39.98
C ALA A 152 11.01 19.14 40.83
N THR A 153 11.70 20.27 40.86
CA THR A 153 11.23 21.49 41.53
C THR A 153 9.92 21.99 40.92
N ALA A 154 9.83 22.07 39.58
CA ALA A 154 8.61 22.50 38.89
C ALA A 154 7.43 21.56 39.20
N VAL A 155 7.62 20.24 39.13
CA VAL A 155 6.59 19.25 39.49
C VAL A 155 6.15 19.39 40.96
N LEU A 156 7.12 19.51 41.87
CA LEU A 156 6.83 19.72 43.28
C LEU A 156 6.11 21.03 43.54
N THR A 157 6.54 22.12 42.89
CA THR A 157 5.86 23.41 43.00
C THR A 157 4.42 23.33 42.49
N LEU A 158 4.18 22.72 41.34
CA LEU A 158 2.85 22.51 40.81
C LEU A 158 1.98 21.66 41.74
N ALA A 159 2.53 20.60 42.32
CA ALA A 159 1.80 19.76 43.27
C ALA A 159 1.45 20.51 44.56
N VAL A 160 2.39 21.26 45.12
CA VAL A 160 2.17 22.07 46.33
C VAL A 160 1.19 23.24 46.07
N CYS A 161 1.37 23.96 44.98
CA CYS A 161 0.44 25.03 44.58
C CYS A 161 -0.96 24.47 44.29
N GLY A 162 -1.08 23.31 43.62
CA GLY A 162 -2.34 22.66 43.38
C GLY A 162 -3.04 22.21 44.65
N ALA A 163 -2.31 21.65 45.60
CA ALA A 163 -2.85 21.30 46.90
C ALA A 163 -3.28 22.53 47.72
N ALA A 164 -2.48 23.59 47.71
CA ALA A 164 -2.83 24.87 48.35
C ALA A 164 -4.06 25.52 47.71
N TRP A 165 -4.13 25.48 46.37
CA TRP A 165 -5.31 25.94 45.62
C TRP A 165 -6.58 25.17 46.00
N GLY A 166 -6.49 23.83 46.07
CA GLY A 166 -7.64 23.00 46.50
C GLY A 166 -8.09 23.31 47.91
N LEU A 167 -7.19 23.52 48.88
CA LEU A 167 -7.51 23.86 50.23
C LEU A 167 -8.13 25.27 50.37
N LEU A 168 -7.57 26.25 49.63
CA LEU A 168 -8.11 27.62 49.62
C LEU A 168 -9.49 27.72 48.94
N SER A 169 -9.69 26.95 47.85
CA SER A 169 -11.02 26.87 47.19
C SER A 169 -12.05 26.17 48.08
N ALA A 170 -11.65 25.27 48.95
CA ALA A 170 -12.55 24.65 49.92
C ALA A 170 -12.87 25.59 51.13
N ALA A 171 -11.98 26.55 51.39
CA ALA A 171 -12.13 27.50 52.49
C ALA A 171 -12.91 28.77 52.15
N ASP A 172 -12.88 29.23 50.92
CA ASP A 172 -13.51 30.47 50.47
C ASP A 172 -14.22 30.30 49.11
N ALA A 173 -15.52 30.64 49.09
CA ALA A 173 -16.37 30.52 47.90
C ALA A 173 -15.96 31.47 46.77
N ASN A 174 -15.46 32.69 47.09
CA ASN A 174 -14.99 33.63 46.08
C ASN A 174 -13.69 33.15 45.44
N PHE A 175 -12.82 32.52 46.22
CA PHE A 175 -11.60 31.90 45.72
C PHE A 175 -11.94 30.68 44.84
N ALA A 176 -12.94 29.90 45.20
CA ALA A 176 -13.43 28.81 44.38
C ALA A 176 -14.02 29.31 43.04
N ALA A 177 -14.71 30.44 43.02
CA ALA A 177 -15.20 31.06 41.79
C ALA A 177 -14.09 31.52 40.83
N LEU A 178 -12.96 32.01 41.36
CA LEU A 178 -11.76 32.28 40.56
C LEU A 178 -11.22 31.01 39.93
N GLY A 179 -11.23 29.89 40.66
CA GLY A 179 -10.82 28.57 40.16
C GLY A 179 -11.71 28.08 39.02
N GLN A 180 -13.01 28.27 39.14
CA GLN A 180 -13.97 27.94 38.10
C GLN A 180 -13.72 28.78 36.84
N GLY A 181 -13.49 30.08 36.94
CA GLY A 181 -13.16 30.92 35.80
C GLY A 181 -11.87 30.49 35.07
N VAL A 182 -10.86 30.06 35.80
CA VAL A 182 -9.63 29.48 35.19
C VAL A 182 -9.92 28.13 34.54
N ALA A 183 -10.74 27.29 35.17
CA ALA A 183 -11.14 26.00 34.62
C ALA A 183 -12.00 26.16 33.36
N ASP A 184 -12.93 27.13 33.36
CA ASP A 184 -13.77 27.45 32.20
C ASP A 184 -12.93 27.98 31.05
N TRP A 185 -12.01 28.93 31.30
CA TRP A 185 -11.04 29.38 30.28
C TRP A 185 -10.19 28.24 29.71
N TRP A 186 -9.73 27.33 30.58
CA TRP A 186 -8.96 26.15 30.16
C TRP A 186 -9.82 25.18 29.34
N ASN A 187 -11.05 24.95 29.75
CA ASN A 187 -12.01 24.14 29.00
C ASN A 187 -12.34 24.75 27.65
N ASP A 188 -12.57 26.08 27.59
CA ASP A 188 -12.80 26.79 26.34
C ASP A 188 -11.57 26.69 25.39
N LEU A 189 -10.36 26.78 25.95
CA LEU A 189 -9.13 26.59 25.18
C LEU A 189 -9.02 25.16 24.65
N LEU A 190 -9.31 24.16 25.47
CA LEU A 190 -9.28 22.75 25.06
C LEU A 190 -10.43 22.38 24.11
N ASN A 191 -11.60 22.99 24.30
CA ASN A 191 -12.75 22.79 23.43
C ASN A 191 -12.66 23.60 22.12
N ASN A 192 -11.68 24.50 22.00
CA ASN A 192 -11.38 25.09 20.71
C ASN A 192 -10.90 23.99 19.77
N VAL A 193 -11.75 23.63 18.79
CA VAL A 193 -11.55 22.53 17.86
C VAL A 193 -10.15 22.59 17.21
N ARG A 194 -9.70 23.79 16.81
CA ARG A 194 -8.36 23.96 16.19
C ARG A 194 -7.21 23.67 17.15
N PHE A 195 -7.38 24.02 18.45
CA PHE A 195 -6.35 23.77 19.45
C PHE A 195 -6.30 22.27 19.83
N ALA A 196 -7.46 21.66 20.01
CA ALA A 196 -7.59 20.23 20.28
C ALA A 196 -6.98 19.39 19.14
N ASP A 197 -7.37 19.66 17.89
CA ASP A 197 -6.83 18.98 16.72
C ASP A 197 -5.31 19.15 16.61
N THR A 198 -4.82 20.39 16.74
CA THR A 198 -3.37 20.64 16.66
C THR A 198 -2.60 19.90 17.75
N THR A 199 -3.17 19.83 18.96
CA THR A 199 -2.57 19.11 20.09
C THR A 199 -2.56 17.61 19.85
N ILE A 200 -3.68 17.05 19.37
CA ILE A 200 -3.78 15.62 19.02
C ILE A 200 -2.75 15.28 17.96
N TYR A 201 -2.67 16.04 16.86
CA TYR A 201 -1.69 15.80 15.81
C TYR A 201 -0.24 15.93 16.29
N PHE A 202 0.02 16.90 17.17
CA PHE A 202 1.34 17.03 17.79
C PHE A 202 1.69 15.79 18.61
N VAL A 203 0.79 15.32 19.48
CA VAL A 203 1.00 14.11 20.31
C VAL A 203 1.19 12.87 19.41
N LEU A 204 0.34 12.68 18.40
CA LEU A 204 0.46 11.58 17.46
C LEU A 204 1.74 11.66 16.61
N SER A 205 2.27 12.87 16.34
CA SER A 205 3.53 13.02 15.62
C SER A 205 4.74 12.44 16.34
N LEU A 206 4.66 12.23 17.65
CA LEU A 206 5.74 11.64 18.43
C LEU A 206 5.97 10.15 18.07
N PRO A 207 4.98 9.25 18.18
CA PRO A 207 5.16 7.85 17.82
C PRO A 207 5.32 7.66 16.29
N VAL A 208 4.57 8.41 15.47
CA VAL A 208 4.72 8.37 14.02
C VAL A 208 6.10 8.82 13.57
N GLY A 209 6.61 9.92 14.14
CA GLY A 209 7.96 10.37 13.86
C GLY A 209 9.04 9.41 14.37
N ALA A 210 8.80 8.68 15.45
CA ALA A 210 9.69 7.61 15.90
C ALA A 210 9.69 6.44 14.93
N TRP A 211 8.53 6.07 14.37
CA TRP A 211 8.39 5.04 13.36
C TRP A 211 9.08 5.42 12.03
N LEU A 212 8.83 6.61 11.51
CA LEU A 212 9.47 7.13 10.29
C LEU A 212 11.00 7.25 10.46
N TYR A 213 11.44 7.78 11.60
CA TYR A 213 12.87 7.86 11.92
C TYR A 213 13.50 6.47 12.04
N GLY A 214 12.81 5.55 12.69
CA GLY A 214 13.20 4.14 12.84
C GLY A 214 13.33 3.44 11.49
N LEU A 215 12.41 3.70 10.55
CA LEU A 215 12.46 3.17 9.19
C LEU A 215 13.76 3.62 8.49
N VAL A 216 14.03 4.93 8.44
CA VAL A 216 15.19 5.48 7.73
C VAL A 216 16.50 5.14 8.44
N PHE A 217 16.63 5.45 9.75
CA PHE A 217 17.87 5.25 10.47
C PHE A 217 18.08 3.81 10.94
N GLY A 218 17.02 3.04 11.11
CA GLY A 218 17.09 1.59 11.26
C GLY A 218 17.69 0.91 10.03
N ALA A 219 17.35 1.40 8.83
CA ALA A 219 17.95 0.95 7.58
C ALA A 219 19.41 1.43 7.44
N LEU A 220 19.70 2.72 7.72
CA LEU A 220 21.02 3.30 7.54
C LEU A 220 22.08 2.72 8.49
N ARG A 221 21.70 2.26 9.68
CA ARG A 221 22.64 1.66 10.64
C ARG A 221 23.03 0.22 10.33
N ARG A 222 22.26 -0.47 9.47
CA ARG A 222 22.54 -1.85 9.09
C ARG A 222 23.43 -1.88 7.84
N THR A 223 24.37 -2.79 7.81
CA THR A 223 25.21 -3.05 6.61
C THR A 223 24.52 -3.97 5.63
N GLU A 224 23.63 -4.82 6.12
CA GLU A 224 22.93 -5.85 5.34
C GLU A 224 21.41 -5.77 5.57
N PRO A 225 20.61 -6.24 4.60
CA PRO A 225 19.16 -6.39 4.78
C PRO A 225 18.81 -7.20 6.03
N PRO A 226 17.68 -6.92 6.69
CA PRO A 226 17.24 -7.68 7.86
C PRO A 226 17.11 -9.18 7.62
N THR A 227 16.80 -9.55 6.37
CA THR A 227 16.77 -10.94 5.90
C THR A 227 17.54 -10.99 4.60
N THR A 228 18.59 -11.83 4.53
CA THR A 228 19.41 -11.95 3.33
C THR A 228 18.83 -13.01 2.39
N ALA A 229 19.10 -12.86 1.08
CA ALA A 229 18.70 -13.86 0.08
C ALA A 229 19.27 -15.26 0.41
N ALA A 230 20.50 -15.34 0.93
CA ALA A 230 21.12 -16.60 1.32
C ALA A 230 20.35 -17.31 2.45
N GLN A 231 19.92 -16.57 3.49
CA GLN A 231 19.10 -17.12 4.58
C GLN A 231 17.75 -17.65 4.06
N CYS A 232 17.13 -16.91 3.14
CA CYS A 232 15.87 -17.31 2.53
C CYS A 232 16.05 -18.55 1.65
N THR A 233 17.11 -18.61 0.84
CA THR A 233 17.40 -19.78 0.00
C THR A 233 17.59 -21.02 0.85
N ALA A 234 18.37 -20.93 1.93
CA ALA A 234 18.57 -22.05 2.86
C ALA A 234 17.27 -22.48 3.57
N ALA A 235 16.36 -21.55 3.88
CA ALA A 235 15.06 -21.87 4.44
C ALA A 235 14.14 -22.51 3.39
N LEU A 236 14.11 -21.99 2.17
CA LEU A 236 13.32 -22.52 1.05
C LEU A 236 13.79 -23.93 0.64
N GLU A 237 15.08 -24.22 0.69
CA GLU A 237 15.59 -25.58 0.41
C GLU A 237 15.01 -26.61 1.38
N LYS A 238 14.80 -26.25 2.66
CA LYS A 238 14.14 -27.13 3.63
C LYS A 238 12.64 -27.29 3.34
N CYS A 239 12.01 -26.33 2.68
CA CYS A 239 10.60 -26.37 2.29
C CYS A 239 10.35 -27.14 1.00
N ARG A 240 11.39 -27.56 0.26
CA ARG A 240 11.27 -28.35 -0.97
C ARG A 240 10.89 -29.79 -0.65
N ILE A 241 9.62 -30.01 -0.36
CA ILE A 241 9.06 -31.32 0.05
C ILE A 241 8.37 -32.02 -1.12
N LEU A 242 7.92 -31.29 -2.17
CA LEU A 242 7.08 -31.83 -3.24
C LEU A 242 7.92 -32.64 -4.25
N PRO A 243 7.68 -33.97 -4.41
CA PRO A 243 8.35 -34.78 -5.41
C PRO A 243 8.05 -34.26 -6.82
N GLY A 244 9.02 -34.34 -7.72
CA GLY A 244 8.87 -33.85 -9.09
C GLY A 244 7.73 -34.54 -9.86
N MET A 245 7.55 -35.87 -9.68
CA MET A 245 6.44 -36.60 -10.30
C MET A 245 5.08 -36.12 -9.83
N THR A 246 4.93 -35.78 -8.55
CA THR A 246 3.68 -35.24 -8.02
C THR A 246 3.34 -33.90 -8.68
N ALA A 247 4.32 -33.00 -8.81
CA ALA A 247 4.12 -31.72 -9.49
C ALA A 247 3.71 -31.91 -10.96
N ILE A 248 4.37 -32.82 -11.67
CA ILE A 248 4.05 -33.14 -13.08
C ILE A 248 2.63 -33.68 -13.20
N ILE A 249 2.24 -34.66 -12.36
CA ILE A 249 0.92 -35.30 -12.40
C ILE A 249 -0.19 -34.24 -12.12
N VAL A 250 -0.01 -33.41 -11.10
CA VAL A 250 -1.00 -32.36 -10.74
C VAL A 250 -1.17 -31.38 -11.88
N VAL A 251 -0.08 -30.85 -12.43
CA VAL A 251 -0.15 -29.88 -13.53
C VAL A 251 -0.70 -30.51 -14.81
N ALA A 252 -0.31 -31.75 -15.13
CA ALA A 252 -0.84 -32.46 -16.30
C ALA A 252 -2.36 -32.75 -16.15
N ALA A 253 -2.81 -33.15 -14.95
CA ALA A 253 -4.24 -33.34 -14.67
C ALA A 253 -5.03 -32.04 -14.82
N LEU A 254 -4.51 -30.90 -14.31
CA LEU A 254 -5.12 -29.59 -14.51
C LEU A 254 -5.19 -29.22 -15.99
N CYS A 255 -4.11 -29.42 -16.77
CA CYS A 255 -4.13 -29.23 -18.21
C CYS A 255 -5.24 -30.09 -18.89
N GLY A 256 -5.42 -31.34 -18.44
CA GLY A 256 -6.49 -32.20 -18.94
C GLY A 256 -7.89 -31.65 -18.67
N VAL A 257 -8.12 -31.17 -17.45
CA VAL A 257 -9.40 -30.51 -17.05
C VAL A 257 -9.62 -29.24 -17.87
N TYR A 258 -8.58 -28.42 -18.07
CA TYR A 258 -8.67 -27.19 -18.87
C TYR A 258 -8.93 -27.48 -20.35
N ALA A 259 -8.29 -28.50 -20.90
CA ALA A 259 -8.55 -28.94 -22.28
C ALA A 259 -10.02 -29.39 -22.44
N LEU A 260 -10.56 -30.15 -21.48
CA LEU A 260 -11.96 -30.57 -21.48
C LEU A 260 -12.90 -29.33 -21.38
N PHE A 261 -12.61 -28.37 -20.50
CA PHE A 261 -13.38 -27.15 -20.40
C PHE A 261 -13.43 -26.38 -21.73
N PHE A 262 -12.28 -26.16 -22.38
CA PHE A 262 -12.24 -25.47 -23.67
C PHE A 262 -12.89 -26.27 -24.80
N ALA A 263 -12.84 -27.61 -24.76
CA ALA A 263 -13.54 -28.45 -25.72
C ALA A 263 -15.07 -28.32 -25.59
N VAL A 264 -15.61 -28.28 -24.36
CA VAL A 264 -17.02 -28.04 -24.10
C VAL A 264 -17.43 -26.64 -24.56
N GLN A 265 -16.66 -25.60 -24.18
CA GLN A 265 -16.93 -24.22 -24.60
C GLN A 265 -16.92 -24.06 -26.15
N ALA A 266 -15.95 -24.69 -26.81
CA ALA A 266 -15.94 -24.71 -28.28
C ALA A 266 -17.15 -25.42 -28.87
N GLY A 267 -17.58 -26.54 -28.29
CA GLY A 267 -18.78 -27.23 -28.68
C GLY A 267 -20.05 -26.39 -28.57
N GLU A 268 -20.20 -25.66 -27.46
CA GLU A 268 -21.31 -24.71 -27.26
C GLU A 268 -21.27 -23.55 -28.28
N TRP A 269 -20.11 -23.01 -28.59
CA TRP A 269 -19.96 -21.94 -29.60
C TRP A 269 -20.38 -22.42 -30.99
N PHE A 270 -19.99 -23.63 -31.38
CA PHE A 270 -20.39 -24.19 -32.67
C PHE A 270 -21.86 -24.58 -32.73
N ALA A 271 -22.47 -24.99 -31.58
CA ALA A 271 -23.88 -25.34 -31.47
C ALA A 271 -24.80 -24.09 -31.33
N ALA A 272 -24.33 -23.03 -30.65
CA ALA A 272 -25.12 -21.85 -30.30
C ALA A 272 -25.15 -20.77 -31.42
N ALA A 273 -24.42 -20.94 -32.50
CA ALA A 273 -24.42 -20.01 -33.62
C ALA A 273 -25.80 -19.62 -34.22
N PRO A 274 -26.91 -20.36 -33.97
CA PRO A 274 -28.27 -19.94 -34.33
C PRO A 274 -29.22 -19.62 -33.15
N LEU A 275 -28.79 -19.80 -31.89
CA LEU A 275 -29.67 -19.54 -30.74
C LEU A 275 -29.54 -18.10 -30.30
N GLY A 276 -30.50 -17.26 -30.68
CA GLY A 276 -30.66 -15.91 -30.12
C GLY A 276 -30.94 -15.99 -28.63
N LEU A 277 -29.86 -15.95 -27.81
CA LEU A 277 -29.98 -15.78 -26.37
C LEU A 277 -30.61 -14.41 -26.08
N SER A 278 -31.59 -14.37 -25.17
CA SER A 278 -32.11 -13.09 -24.69
C SER A 278 -30.98 -12.27 -24.01
N ALA A 279 -31.04 -10.96 -24.13
CA ALA A 279 -30.01 -10.09 -23.52
C ALA A 279 -29.78 -10.35 -22.02
N PRO A 280 -30.83 -10.64 -21.18
CA PRO A 280 -30.65 -10.99 -19.78
C PRO A 280 -29.87 -12.29 -19.54
N ASP A 281 -30.08 -13.32 -20.38
CA ASP A 281 -29.41 -14.63 -20.24
C ASP A 281 -27.92 -14.52 -20.63
N ALA A 282 -27.61 -13.73 -21.66
CA ALA A 282 -26.25 -13.43 -22.09
C ALA A 282 -25.47 -12.65 -21.01
N ALA A 283 -26.16 -11.76 -20.32
CA ALA A 283 -25.60 -10.97 -19.23
C ALA A 283 -25.30 -11.79 -17.98
N ALA A 284 -26.23 -12.62 -17.51
CA ALA A 284 -26.02 -13.52 -16.40
C ALA A 284 -24.83 -14.46 -16.68
N PHE A 285 -24.77 -15.03 -17.87
CA PHE A 285 -23.64 -15.85 -18.33
C PHE A 285 -22.29 -15.11 -18.32
N ALA A 286 -22.28 -13.84 -18.69
CA ALA A 286 -21.07 -13.02 -18.70
C ALA A 286 -20.58 -12.72 -17.27
N VAL A 287 -21.48 -12.36 -16.35
CA VAL A 287 -21.16 -11.99 -14.96
C VAL A 287 -20.63 -13.17 -14.16
N ASP A 288 -21.40 -14.26 -14.11
CA ASP A 288 -21.04 -15.42 -13.28
C ASP A 288 -19.74 -16.08 -13.75
N GLY A 289 -19.55 -16.16 -15.06
CA GLY A 289 -18.33 -16.76 -15.61
C GLY A 289 -17.06 -15.93 -15.45
N PHE A 290 -17.13 -14.60 -15.35
CA PHE A 290 -15.93 -13.74 -15.22
C PHE A 290 -15.17 -14.02 -13.91
N TRP A 291 -15.87 -13.97 -12.78
CA TRP A 291 -15.25 -14.17 -11.47
C TRP A 291 -14.68 -15.58 -11.31
N GLU A 292 -15.32 -16.59 -11.88
CA GLU A 292 -14.81 -17.96 -11.87
C GLU A 292 -13.51 -18.09 -12.68
N LEU A 293 -13.44 -17.48 -13.86
CA LEU A 293 -12.21 -17.47 -14.66
C LEU A 293 -11.07 -16.70 -13.97
N LEU A 294 -11.37 -15.61 -13.26
CA LEU A 294 -10.38 -14.88 -12.48
C LEU A 294 -9.83 -15.73 -11.33
N LYS A 295 -10.70 -16.51 -10.64
CA LYS A 295 -10.28 -17.44 -9.58
C LYS A 295 -9.40 -18.56 -10.14
N ILE A 296 -9.71 -19.08 -11.34
CA ILE A 296 -8.89 -20.09 -12.02
C ILE A 296 -7.50 -19.51 -12.32
N LEU A 297 -7.43 -18.28 -12.84
CA LEU A 297 -6.16 -17.64 -13.12
C LEU A 297 -5.31 -17.43 -11.85
N LEU A 298 -5.93 -17.06 -10.73
CA LEU A 298 -5.25 -16.98 -9.42
C LEU A 298 -4.82 -18.35 -8.90
N LEU A 299 -5.60 -19.40 -9.14
CA LEU A 299 -5.23 -20.79 -8.85
C LEU A 299 -3.98 -21.20 -9.63
N ASP A 300 -3.92 -20.86 -10.93
CA ASP A 300 -2.76 -21.14 -11.78
C ASP A 300 -1.48 -20.52 -11.24
N PHE A 301 -1.53 -19.24 -10.84
CA PHE A 301 -0.39 -18.58 -10.18
C PHE A 301 -0.01 -19.26 -8.87
N THR A 302 -1.00 -19.70 -8.09
CA THR A 302 -0.78 -20.41 -6.82
C THR A 302 -0.11 -21.76 -7.06
N VAL A 303 -0.54 -22.52 -8.05
CA VAL A 303 0.06 -23.80 -8.45
C VAL A 303 1.50 -23.59 -8.92
N LEU A 304 1.73 -22.61 -9.80
CA LEU A 304 3.07 -22.29 -10.28
C LEU A 304 4.00 -21.84 -9.14
N ALA A 305 3.50 -21.03 -8.22
CA ALA A 305 4.23 -20.63 -7.02
C ALA A 305 4.55 -21.84 -6.12
N ALA A 306 3.58 -22.71 -5.87
CA ALA A 306 3.77 -23.92 -5.08
C ALA A 306 4.82 -24.84 -5.71
N VAL A 307 4.75 -25.09 -7.01
CA VAL A 307 5.76 -25.88 -7.74
C VAL A 307 7.13 -25.21 -7.70
N HIS A 308 7.19 -23.88 -7.81
CA HIS A 308 8.45 -23.14 -7.78
C HIS A 308 9.13 -23.19 -6.40
N PHE A 309 8.36 -22.98 -5.32
CA PHE A 309 8.91 -22.91 -3.97
C PHE A 309 9.04 -24.26 -3.28
N LEU A 310 8.08 -25.17 -3.50
CA LEU A 310 8.01 -26.46 -2.81
C LEU A 310 8.55 -27.62 -3.67
N GLY A 311 8.64 -27.45 -4.99
CA GLY A 311 9.09 -28.48 -5.91
C GLY A 311 10.59 -28.77 -5.79
N ARG A 312 10.95 -30.07 -5.75
CA ARG A 312 12.34 -30.53 -5.76
C ARG A 312 12.95 -30.47 -7.16
N VAL A 313 12.12 -30.63 -8.17
CA VAL A 313 12.52 -30.65 -9.58
C VAL A 313 11.65 -29.65 -10.35
N PRO A 314 12.23 -28.86 -11.29
CA PRO A 314 11.44 -27.97 -12.12
C PRO A 314 10.52 -28.75 -13.06
N LEU A 315 9.39 -28.14 -13.44
CA LEU A 315 8.49 -28.71 -14.45
C LEU A 315 9.19 -28.80 -15.81
N PRO A 316 8.88 -29.81 -16.63
CA PRO A 316 9.25 -29.84 -18.02
C PRO A 316 8.77 -28.60 -18.76
N ASN A 317 9.64 -27.99 -19.58
CA ASN A 317 9.31 -26.71 -20.25
C ASN A 317 8.04 -26.81 -21.12
N ALA A 318 7.83 -27.94 -21.80
CA ALA A 318 6.65 -28.15 -22.62
C ALA A 318 5.35 -28.12 -21.77
N LEU A 319 5.34 -28.82 -20.63
CA LEU A 319 4.18 -28.85 -19.73
C LEU A 319 3.94 -27.47 -19.12
N ALA A 320 5.02 -26.78 -18.68
CA ALA A 320 4.93 -25.42 -18.16
C ALA A 320 4.39 -24.44 -19.22
N ALA A 321 4.82 -24.54 -20.46
CA ALA A 321 4.35 -23.71 -21.55
C ALA A 321 2.86 -23.96 -21.86
N VAL A 322 2.41 -25.22 -21.90
CA VAL A 322 1.01 -25.58 -22.12
C VAL A 322 0.14 -25.05 -20.99
N PHE A 323 0.56 -25.24 -19.74
CA PHE A 323 -0.18 -24.73 -18.57
C PHE A 323 -0.29 -23.20 -18.57
N CYS A 324 0.80 -22.47 -18.85
CA CYS A 324 0.76 -21.01 -19.01
C CYS A 324 -0.09 -20.57 -20.20
N GLY A 325 -0.13 -21.38 -21.29
CA GLY A 325 -0.99 -21.17 -22.45
C GLY A 325 -2.48 -21.21 -22.08
N PHE A 326 -2.89 -22.16 -21.25
CA PHE A 326 -4.27 -22.21 -20.71
C PHE A 326 -4.56 -21.00 -19.83
N GLY A 327 -3.62 -20.57 -18.96
CA GLY A 327 -3.79 -19.37 -18.15
C GLY A 327 -4.02 -18.11 -19.01
N LEU A 328 -3.30 -17.96 -20.13
CA LEU A 328 -3.54 -16.87 -21.08
C LEU A 328 -4.88 -17.01 -21.79
N ALA A 329 -5.30 -18.21 -22.16
CA ALA A 329 -6.61 -18.44 -22.78
C ALA A 329 -7.74 -18.07 -21.81
N PHE A 330 -7.63 -18.43 -20.53
CA PHE A 330 -8.56 -17.98 -19.49
C PHE A 330 -8.57 -16.47 -19.31
N ALA A 331 -7.41 -15.81 -19.34
CA ALA A 331 -7.33 -14.36 -19.24
C ALA A 331 -8.03 -13.65 -20.42
N VAL A 332 -7.87 -14.17 -21.65
CA VAL A 332 -8.55 -13.66 -22.86
C VAL A 332 -10.05 -13.86 -22.75
N LEU A 333 -10.50 -15.05 -22.34
CA LEU A 333 -11.93 -15.37 -22.18
C LEU A 333 -12.57 -14.50 -21.08
N ALA A 334 -11.88 -14.32 -19.93
CA ALA A 334 -12.33 -13.42 -18.87
C ALA A 334 -12.43 -11.97 -19.35
N GLY A 335 -11.44 -11.51 -20.13
CA GLY A 335 -11.44 -10.19 -20.75
C GLY A 335 -12.61 -9.98 -21.70
N ALA A 336 -12.87 -10.94 -22.56
CA ALA A 336 -14.03 -10.90 -23.48
C ALA A 336 -15.35 -10.81 -22.70
N LYS A 337 -15.54 -11.67 -21.66
CA LYS A 337 -16.73 -11.61 -20.81
C LYS A 337 -16.87 -10.25 -20.09
N LEU A 338 -15.79 -9.68 -19.56
CA LEU A 338 -15.83 -8.40 -18.89
C LEU A 338 -16.19 -7.26 -19.85
N VAL A 339 -15.65 -7.27 -21.07
CA VAL A 339 -15.99 -6.27 -22.11
C VAL A 339 -17.47 -6.38 -22.46
N THR A 340 -17.98 -7.58 -22.76
CA THR A 340 -19.41 -7.80 -23.00
C THR A 340 -20.27 -7.29 -21.84
N TYR A 341 -19.83 -7.53 -20.61
CA TYR A 341 -20.55 -7.05 -19.42
C TYR A 341 -20.56 -5.53 -19.31
N MET A 342 -19.45 -4.86 -19.64
CA MET A 342 -19.37 -3.39 -19.67
C MET A 342 -20.19 -2.79 -20.81
N ASP A 343 -20.23 -3.46 -21.97
CA ASP A 343 -21.02 -3.04 -23.12
C ASP A 343 -22.54 -3.12 -22.84
N LEU A 344 -22.97 -4.14 -22.11
CA LEU A 344 -24.39 -4.32 -21.77
C LEU A 344 -24.85 -3.40 -20.63
N TYR A 345 -24.03 -3.20 -19.61
CA TYR A 345 -24.45 -2.54 -18.37
C TYR A 345 -23.66 -1.29 -17.99
N GLY A 346 -22.86 -0.75 -18.90
CA GLY A 346 -22.04 0.44 -18.63
C GLY A 346 -20.85 0.20 -17.71
N LEU A 347 -20.18 1.27 -17.34
CA LEU A 347 -18.99 1.25 -16.50
C LEU A 347 -19.36 1.42 -15.02
N THR A 348 -18.70 0.63 -14.15
CA THR A 348 -18.74 0.81 -12.70
C THR A 348 -17.31 0.82 -12.14
N PRO A 349 -17.07 1.41 -10.95
CA PRO A 349 -15.75 1.40 -10.33
C PRO A 349 -15.17 -0.03 -10.20
N ARG A 350 -15.98 -0.98 -9.80
CA ARG A 350 -15.59 -2.39 -9.63
C ARG A 350 -15.18 -3.05 -10.95
N ARG A 351 -15.90 -2.77 -12.07
CA ARG A 351 -15.57 -3.32 -13.39
C ARG A 351 -14.26 -2.74 -13.92
N VAL A 352 -14.03 -1.44 -13.75
CA VAL A 352 -12.78 -0.78 -14.15
C VAL A 352 -11.59 -1.35 -13.39
N VAL A 353 -11.70 -1.50 -12.07
CA VAL A 353 -10.64 -2.09 -11.23
C VAL A 353 -10.43 -3.57 -11.58
N ALA A 354 -11.49 -4.33 -11.82
CA ALA A 354 -11.40 -5.74 -12.23
C ALA A 354 -10.68 -5.87 -13.59
N GLY A 355 -10.98 -4.99 -14.55
CA GLY A 355 -10.31 -4.96 -15.85
C GLY A 355 -8.83 -4.61 -15.74
N TRP A 356 -8.47 -3.62 -14.92
CA TRP A 356 -7.08 -3.30 -14.63
C TRP A 356 -6.36 -4.50 -13.99
N PHE A 357 -6.96 -5.13 -12.98
CA PHE A 357 -6.36 -6.27 -12.30
C PHE A 357 -6.17 -7.47 -13.24
N LEU A 358 -7.17 -7.77 -14.07
CA LEU A 358 -7.06 -8.80 -15.12
C LEU A 358 -5.92 -8.47 -16.10
N GLY A 359 -5.77 -7.22 -16.49
CA GLY A 359 -4.65 -6.76 -17.33
C GLY A 359 -3.29 -7.02 -16.68
N VAL A 360 -3.15 -6.74 -15.39
CA VAL A 360 -1.92 -7.04 -14.62
C VAL A 360 -1.67 -8.54 -14.60
N LEU A 361 -2.67 -9.36 -14.30
CA LEU A 361 -2.53 -10.83 -14.27
C LEU A 361 -2.18 -11.38 -15.65
N THR A 362 -2.74 -10.83 -16.72
CA THR A 362 -2.40 -11.20 -18.10
C THR A 362 -0.92 -10.93 -18.40
N VAL A 363 -0.43 -9.74 -18.04
CA VAL A 363 1.00 -9.40 -18.19
C VAL A 363 1.87 -10.37 -17.38
N TRP A 364 1.46 -10.71 -16.15
CA TRP A 364 2.18 -11.68 -15.33
C TRP A 364 2.21 -13.08 -15.98
N ALA A 365 1.09 -13.55 -16.55
CA ALA A 365 1.01 -14.83 -17.26
C ALA A 365 1.96 -14.85 -18.48
N VAL A 366 2.01 -13.75 -19.25
CA VAL A 366 2.96 -13.59 -20.34
C VAL A 366 4.40 -13.64 -19.84
N LEU A 367 4.71 -12.94 -18.75
CA LEU A 367 6.06 -12.95 -18.16
C LEU A 367 6.48 -14.34 -17.71
N VAL A 368 5.57 -15.13 -17.11
CA VAL A 368 5.83 -16.51 -16.70
C VAL A 368 6.05 -17.40 -17.92
N LEU A 369 5.22 -17.25 -18.96
CA LEU A 369 5.40 -18.00 -20.20
C LEU A 369 6.76 -17.67 -20.86
N VAL A 370 7.12 -16.39 -20.96
CA VAL A 370 8.43 -15.97 -21.48
C VAL A 370 9.60 -16.55 -20.67
N ARG A 371 9.43 -16.68 -19.34
CA ARG A 371 10.44 -17.29 -18.47
C ARG A 371 10.72 -18.76 -18.80
N VAL A 372 9.75 -19.49 -19.32
CA VAL A 372 9.96 -20.89 -19.76
C VAL A 372 11.05 -20.97 -20.83
N PHE A 373 11.11 -19.96 -21.70
CA PHE A 373 12.04 -19.93 -22.84
C PHE A 373 13.26 -19.03 -22.61
N ARG A 374 13.15 -18.02 -21.72
CA ARG A 374 14.20 -17.03 -21.47
C ARG A 374 14.38 -16.79 -19.96
N ARG A 375 15.63 -16.66 -19.52
CA ARG A 375 15.97 -16.38 -18.12
C ARG A 375 15.72 -14.90 -17.80
N ILE A 376 14.49 -14.54 -17.46
CA ILE A 376 14.11 -13.19 -17.01
C ILE A 376 13.75 -13.17 -15.53
N PRO A 377 13.95 -12.05 -14.83
CA PRO A 377 13.57 -11.88 -13.43
C PRO A 377 12.08 -11.55 -13.30
N VAL A 378 11.22 -12.57 -13.53
CA VAL A 378 9.74 -12.38 -13.58
C VAL A 378 9.18 -11.66 -12.36
N ALA A 379 9.52 -12.11 -11.15
CA ALA A 379 8.99 -11.51 -9.93
C ALA A 379 9.33 -10.01 -9.82
N HIS A 380 10.55 -9.62 -10.19
CA HIS A 380 10.96 -8.23 -10.21
C HIS A 380 10.12 -7.39 -11.19
N ILE A 381 10.02 -7.86 -12.44
CA ILE A 381 9.25 -7.14 -13.47
C ILE A 381 7.77 -7.10 -13.10
N ALA A 382 7.21 -8.21 -12.61
CA ALA A 382 5.81 -8.30 -12.20
C ALA A 382 5.44 -7.31 -11.08
N ILE A 383 6.33 -7.14 -10.08
CA ILE A 383 6.12 -6.19 -8.99
C ILE A 383 6.19 -4.74 -9.51
N LEU A 384 7.15 -4.43 -10.38
CA LEU A 384 7.25 -3.09 -10.96
C LEU A 384 6.06 -2.78 -11.88
N VAL A 385 5.58 -3.76 -12.67
CA VAL A 385 4.36 -3.61 -13.48
C VAL A 385 3.17 -3.32 -12.59
N LEU A 386 2.97 -4.07 -11.51
CA LEU A 386 1.89 -3.82 -10.54
C LEU A 386 1.99 -2.41 -9.95
N ALA A 387 3.18 -2.02 -9.47
CA ALA A 387 3.40 -0.72 -8.85
C ALA A 387 3.16 0.43 -9.85
N VAL A 388 3.76 0.37 -11.02
CA VAL A 388 3.62 1.45 -12.02
C VAL A 388 2.18 1.53 -12.55
N SER A 389 1.57 0.40 -12.88
CA SER A 389 0.19 0.38 -13.39
C SER A 389 -0.82 0.88 -12.35
N PHE A 390 -0.63 0.58 -11.06
CA PHE A 390 -1.46 1.11 -9.98
C PHE A 390 -1.29 2.63 -9.82
N ALA A 391 -0.05 3.13 -9.89
CA ALA A 391 0.20 4.57 -9.86
C ALA A 391 -0.47 5.28 -11.07
N VAL A 392 -0.37 4.70 -12.26
CA VAL A 392 -1.04 5.23 -13.48
C VAL A 392 -2.55 5.21 -13.31
N LEU A 393 -3.14 4.10 -12.84
CA LEU A 393 -4.59 4.00 -12.59
C LEU A 393 -5.06 5.08 -11.61
N SER A 394 -4.26 5.34 -10.57
CA SER A 394 -4.59 6.35 -9.55
C SER A 394 -4.46 7.79 -10.08
N CYS A 395 -3.66 8.03 -11.12
CA CYS A 395 -3.53 9.33 -11.78
C CYS A 395 -4.65 9.62 -12.81
N VAL A 396 -5.57 8.67 -12.99
CA VAL A 396 -6.74 8.86 -13.86
C VAL A 396 -7.94 9.24 -12.99
N ASN A 397 -8.66 10.31 -13.38
CA ASN A 397 -9.94 10.63 -12.75
C ASN A 397 -11.00 9.61 -13.18
N MET A 398 -11.04 8.48 -12.48
CA MET A 398 -11.95 7.37 -12.77
C MET A 398 -13.41 7.77 -12.59
N LYS A 399 -13.72 8.57 -11.55
CA LYS A 399 -15.07 9.09 -11.28
C LYS A 399 -15.66 9.77 -12.50
N GLN A 400 -14.95 10.79 -13.01
CA GLN A 400 -15.41 11.58 -14.15
C GLN A 400 -15.53 10.74 -15.42
N ARG A 401 -14.61 9.78 -15.63
CA ARG A 401 -14.67 8.89 -16.80
C ARG A 401 -15.87 7.97 -16.77
N ILE A 402 -16.22 7.43 -15.60
CA ILE A 402 -17.39 6.56 -15.40
C ILE A 402 -18.66 7.37 -15.63
N ILE A 403 -18.76 8.56 -15.02
CA ILE A 403 -19.90 9.47 -15.22
C ILE A 403 -20.09 9.78 -16.69
N ASN A 404 -19.05 10.27 -17.36
CA ASN A 404 -19.14 10.66 -18.77
C ASN A 404 -19.51 9.48 -19.68
N ALA A 405 -18.93 8.29 -19.43
CA ALA A 405 -19.22 7.11 -20.24
C ALA A 405 -20.68 6.63 -20.10
N ASN A 406 -21.22 6.62 -18.86
CA ASN A 406 -22.59 6.19 -18.63
C ASN A 406 -23.62 7.23 -19.12
N LEU A 407 -23.35 8.52 -18.96
CA LEU A 407 -24.22 9.57 -19.55
C LEU A 407 -24.22 9.52 -21.08
N ALA A 408 -23.06 9.32 -21.72
CA ALA A 408 -22.96 9.17 -23.18
C ALA A 408 -23.77 7.98 -23.72
N ARG A 409 -23.96 6.90 -22.94
CA ARG A 409 -24.81 5.76 -23.30
C ARG A 409 -26.29 6.14 -23.33
N VAL A 410 -26.73 6.94 -22.36
CA VAL A 410 -28.11 7.48 -22.32
C VAL A 410 -28.34 8.44 -23.49
N GLU A 411 -27.39 9.35 -23.77
CA GLU A 411 -27.45 10.28 -24.91
C GLU A 411 -27.50 9.54 -26.24
N ALA A 412 -26.81 8.40 -26.35
CA ALA A 412 -26.82 7.55 -27.54
C ALA A 412 -28.06 6.66 -27.64
N GLY A 413 -28.99 6.68 -26.65
CA GLY A 413 -30.20 5.87 -26.62
C GLY A 413 -29.93 4.37 -26.41
N VAL A 414 -28.76 4.02 -25.84
CA VAL A 414 -28.41 2.62 -25.49
C VAL A 414 -29.09 2.24 -24.19
N ASP A 415 -29.12 3.15 -23.22
CA ASP A 415 -29.81 3.01 -21.95
C ASP A 415 -30.96 4.05 -21.89
N GLU A 416 -32.12 3.64 -21.35
CA GLU A 416 -33.29 4.54 -21.21
C GLU A 416 -33.03 5.60 -20.12
N GLU A 417 -32.41 5.17 -18.99
CA GLU A 417 -32.07 6.04 -17.86
C GLU A 417 -30.67 5.71 -17.37
N PRO A 418 -29.97 6.67 -16.75
CA PRO A 418 -28.65 6.41 -16.17
C PRO A 418 -28.78 5.59 -14.87
N ASP A 419 -27.78 4.76 -14.58
CA ASP A 419 -27.65 4.11 -13.30
C ASP A 419 -27.27 5.13 -12.21
N TRP A 420 -28.28 5.72 -11.59
CA TRP A 420 -28.13 6.73 -10.56
C TRP A 420 -27.28 6.25 -9.39
N GLY A 421 -27.37 4.95 -9.02
CA GLY A 421 -26.56 4.39 -7.96
C GLY A 421 -25.06 4.50 -8.25
N VAL A 422 -24.65 4.18 -9.46
CA VAL A 422 -23.26 4.30 -9.92
C VAL A 422 -22.83 5.76 -10.03
N LEU A 423 -23.70 6.65 -10.54
CA LEU A 423 -23.38 8.07 -10.66
C LEU A 423 -23.17 8.71 -9.28
N TRP A 424 -24.02 8.43 -8.30
CA TRP A 424 -23.87 8.93 -6.92
C TRP A 424 -22.63 8.34 -6.23
N GLU A 425 -22.33 7.06 -6.44
CA GLU A 425 -21.07 6.46 -5.95
C GLU A 425 -19.84 7.20 -6.50
N CYS A 426 -19.93 7.72 -7.70
CA CYS A 426 -18.89 8.54 -8.33
C CYS A 426 -18.94 10.03 -7.93
N GLY A 427 -19.92 10.46 -7.12
CA GLY A 427 -20.07 11.83 -6.64
C GLY A 427 -20.70 12.77 -7.67
N TYR A 428 -21.59 12.25 -8.55
CA TYR A 428 -22.41 13.06 -9.42
C TYR A 428 -23.55 13.67 -8.63
N GLU A 429 -23.69 14.99 -8.69
CA GLU A 429 -24.81 15.75 -8.15
C GLU A 429 -25.61 16.32 -9.33
N GLU A 430 -26.92 16.04 -9.33
CA GLU A 430 -27.83 16.59 -10.32
C GLU A 430 -28.03 18.08 -9.98
N ASN A 431 -27.57 18.99 -10.85
CA ASN A 431 -27.76 20.44 -10.70
C ASN A 431 -29.12 20.88 -11.24
#